data_aa95f99f218549a05585ffcf09cd75ca
#
_entry.id   aa95f99f218549a05585ffcf09cd75ca
#
_cell.length_a   1.000
_cell.length_b   1.000
_cell.length_c   1.000
_cell.angle_alpha   90.00
_cell.angle_beta   90.00
_cell.angle_gamma   90.00
#
_symmetry.space_group_name_H-M   'P 1'
#
loop_
_entity.id
_entity.type
_entity.pdbx_description
1 polymer ?
#
loop_
_entity_poly.entity_id
_entity_poly.type
_entity_poly.pdbx_seq_one_letter_code
_entity_poly.pdbx_strand_id
1 'polypeptide(L)'
;MSSNLIPQVTLREAVLEDWEAIRVIEQANFSTEAAGAETLQKWIEQGQTNFLIAELNEKIAGYLVGAAVFSRHLTKEMIDNSSKWQQDSDFMTIQRLSIHPEFKGQGLGTLLLAACKEIAVARNQKGLQLVCSDELISYYEMNAFINEGISERADSHAILYELVWENPFLRRENED
;
A
#
# COMPACT_ATOMS: atom_id res chain seq x y z
N MET A 1 24.33 23.80 20.67
CA MET A 1 23.76 24.09 19.35
C MET A 1 23.15 22.83 18.80
N SER A 2 21.85 22.67 18.95
CA SER A 2 21.11 21.62 18.24
C SER A 2 21.00 22.04 16.78
N SER A 3 21.76 21.41 15.90
CA SER A 3 21.49 21.51 14.48
C SER A 3 20.09 20.96 14.26
N ASN A 4 19.14 21.80 13.90
CA ASN A 4 17.86 21.38 13.34
C ASN A 4 18.15 20.70 11.99
N LEU A 5 18.59 19.43 12.06
CA LEU A 5 18.65 18.58 10.90
C LEU A 5 17.20 18.33 10.47
N ILE A 6 16.83 18.91 9.36
CA ILE A 6 15.54 18.61 8.72
C ILE A 6 15.55 17.09 8.44
N PRO A 7 14.56 16.33 8.94
CA PRO A 7 14.51 14.91 8.69
C PRO A 7 14.51 14.64 7.18
N GLN A 8 15.45 13.84 6.71
CA GLN A 8 15.53 13.48 5.30
C GLN A 8 14.71 12.24 5.04
N VAL A 9 13.62 12.39 4.27
CA VAL A 9 12.77 11.29 3.82
C VAL A 9 13.13 10.91 2.39
N THR A 10 13.36 9.62 2.16
CA THR A 10 13.57 9.05 0.83
C THR A 10 12.53 7.97 0.57
N LEU A 11 11.92 8.02 -0.60
CA LEU A 11 11.04 6.96 -1.09
C LEU A 11 11.74 6.21 -2.21
N ARG A 12 11.70 4.89 -2.16
CA ARG A 12 12.32 4.02 -3.17
C ARG A 12 11.61 2.68 -3.28
N GLU A 13 11.92 1.94 -4.33
CA GLU A 13 11.48 0.54 -4.43
C GLU A 13 12.29 -0.35 -3.48
N ALA A 14 11.62 -1.38 -2.96
CA ALA A 14 12.27 -2.39 -2.13
C ALA A 14 13.22 -3.25 -2.98
N VAL A 15 14.33 -3.62 -2.36
CA VAL A 15 15.25 -4.64 -2.86
C VAL A 15 15.24 -5.84 -1.91
N LEU A 16 15.71 -6.99 -2.37
CA LEU A 16 15.61 -8.23 -1.60
C LEU A 16 16.23 -8.11 -0.21
N GLU A 17 17.35 -7.41 -0.10
CA GLU A 17 18.07 -7.19 1.15
C GLU A 17 17.26 -6.47 2.23
N ASP A 18 16.18 -5.79 1.85
CA ASP A 18 15.32 -5.06 2.79
C ASP A 18 14.41 -5.96 3.63
N TRP A 19 14.26 -7.23 3.28
CA TRP A 19 13.26 -8.12 3.87
C TRP A 19 13.36 -8.25 5.38
N GLU A 20 14.57 -8.24 5.94
CA GLU A 20 14.77 -8.34 7.39
C GLU A 20 14.24 -7.12 8.14
N ALA A 21 14.54 -5.92 7.64
CA ALA A 21 14.05 -4.69 8.23
C ALA A 21 12.52 -4.57 8.09
N ILE A 22 11.97 -4.98 6.96
CA ILE A 22 10.52 -5.02 6.73
C ILE A 22 9.85 -6.01 7.69
N ARG A 23 10.46 -7.17 7.91
CA ARG A 23 9.95 -8.17 8.85
C ARG A 23 9.83 -7.63 10.28
N VAL A 24 10.79 -6.85 10.72
CA VAL A 24 10.75 -6.21 12.05
C VAL A 24 9.51 -5.31 12.16
N ILE A 25 9.22 -4.52 11.14
CA ILE A 25 8.04 -3.64 11.10
C ILE A 25 6.75 -4.47 11.03
N GLU A 26 6.70 -5.51 10.21
CA GLU A 26 5.56 -6.42 10.12
C GLU A 26 5.22 -7.03 11.48
N GLN A 27 6.21 -7.58 12.16
CA GLN A 27 6.01 -8.19 13.46
C GLN A 27 5.57 -7.20 14.52
N ALA A 28 6.11 -5.98 14.50
CA ALA A 28 5.75 -4.94 15.45
C ALA A 28 4.28 -4.49 15.30
N ASN A 29 3.75 -4.46 14.07
CA ASN A 29 2.42 -3.94 13.79
C ASN A 29 1.34 -5.01 13.66
N PHE A 30 1.66 -6.22 13.22
CA PHE A 30 0.67 -7.26 12.90
C PHE A 30 0.75 -8.49 13.81
N SER A 31 1.78 -8.61 14.62
CA SER A 31 1.91 -9.70 15.60
C SER A 31 1.73 -11.09 14.95
N THR A 32 0.68 -11.83 15.32
CA THR A 32 0.39 -13.17 14.78
C THR A 32 -0.02 -13.19 13.31
N GLU A 33 -0.48 -12.06 12.78
CA GLU A 33 -0.88 -11.92 11.37
C GLU A 33 0.25 -11.37 10.48
N ALA A 34 1.44 -11.21 11.05
CA ALA A 34 2.61 -10.74 10.31
C ALA A 34 2.99 -11.72 9.19
N ALA A 35 3.29 -11.17 8.01
CA ALA A 35 3.81 -11.97 6.91
C ALA A 35 5.18 -12.53 7.26
N GLY A 36 5.40 -13.81 6.95
CA GLY A 36 6.67 -14.49 7.17
C GLY A 36 7.74 -14.06 6.16
N ALA A 37 8.98 -14.41 6.45
CA ALA A 37 10.14 -14.09 5.61
C ALA A 37 9.96 -14.52 4.16
N GLU A 38 9.46 -15.72 3.92
CA GLU A 38 9.23 -16.26 2.58
C GLU A 38 8.21 -15.43 1.79
N THR A 39 7.11 -15.01 2.43
CA THR A 39 6.08 -14.16 1.81
C THR A 39 6.64 -12.79 1.48
N LEU A 40 7.39 -12.17 2.39
CA LEU A 40 7.99 -10.85 2.16
C LEU A 40 9.01 -10.88 1.01
N GLN A 41 9.88 -11.89 0.99
CA GLN A 41 10.84 -12.07 -0.10
C GLN A 41 10.15 -12.27 -1.44
N LYS A 42 9.07 -13.06 -1.46
CA LYS A 42 8.28 -13.31 -2.64
C LYS A 42 7.62 -12.03 -3.17
N TRP A 43 7.06 -11.20 -2.30
CA TRP A 43 6.49 -9.91 -2.69
C TRP A 43 7.53 -8.97 -3.30
N ILE A 44 8.74 -8.95 -2.77
CA ILE A 44 9.83 -8.12 -3.30
C ILE A 44 10.31 -8.63 -4.67
N GLU A 45 10.45 -9.94 -4.82
CA GLU A 45 10.95 -10.57 -6.05
C GLU A 45 9.93 -10.57 -7.20
N GLN A 46 8.63 -10.58 -6.87
CA GLN A 46 7.58 -10.51 -7.87
C GLN A 46 7.49 -9.09 -8.44
N GLY A 47 8.03 -8.86 -9.62
CA GLY A 47 7.98 -7.58 -10.34
C GLY A 47 6.57 -7.07 -10.69
N GLN A 48 5.53 -7.72 -10.21
CA GLN A 48 4.12 -7.36 -10.37
C GLN A 48 3.57 -6.57 -9.17
N THR A 49 4.32 -6.51 -8.08
CA THR A 49 3.98 -5.74 -6.90
C THR A 49 4.77 -4.44 -6.88
N ASN A 50 4.10 -3.34 -6.53
CA ASN A 50 4.78 -2.12 -6.16
C ASN A 50 5.11 -2.20 -4.69
N PHE A 51 6.34 -2.46 -4.38
CA PHE A 51 6.84 -2.51 -3.01
C PHE A 51 7.67 -1.25 -2.75
N LEU A 52 7.08 -0.30 -2.04
CA LEU A 52 7.70 1.00 -1.76
C LEU A 52 8.24 1.04 -0.34
N ILE A 53 9.42 1.60 -0.19
CA ILE A 53 10.09 1.83 1.09
C ILE A 53 10.14 3.33 1.37
N ALA A 54 9.80 3.71 2.60
CA ALA A 54 10.11 5.03 3.15
C ALA A 54 11.29 4.91 4.09
N GLU A 55 12.35 5.64 3.80
CA GLU A 55 13.49 5.79 4.69
C GLU A 55 13.45 7.16 5.37
N LEU A 56 13.75 7.17 6.65
CA LEU A 56 13.94 8.37 7.43
C LEU A 56 15.37 8.39 7.98
N ASN A 57 16.17 9.36 7.55
CA ASN A 57 17.59 9.45 7.92
C ASN A 57 18.34 8.12 7.67
N GLU A 58 18.15 7.54 6.48
CA GLU A 58 18.77 6.30 6.01
C GLU A 58 18.30 5.02 6.73
N LYS A 59 17.29 5.11 7.58
CA LYS A 59 16.65 3.95 8.21
C LYS A 59 15.31 3.63 7.55
N ILE A 60 15.04 2.36 7.31
CA ILE A 60 13.72 1.93 6.83
C ILE A 60 12.69 2.18 7.93
N ALA A 61 11.78 3.11 7.66
CA ALA A 61 10.78 3.57 8.61
C ALA A 61 9.38 3.02 8.31
N GLY A 62 9.12 2.63 7.07
CA GLY A 62 7.84 2.10 6.66
C GLY A 62 7.85 1.57 5.25
N TYR A 63 6.75 0.93 4.86
CA TYR A 63 6.60 0.37 3.53
C TYR A 63 5.14 0.29 3.11
N LEU A 64 4.93 0.22 1.79
CA LEU A 64 3.64 -0.03 1.16
C LEU A 64 3.79 -1.13 0.13
N VAL A 65 2.87 -2.09 0.14
CA VAL A 65 2.77 -3.12 -0.89
C VAL A 65 1.49 -2.92 -1.67
N GLY A 66 1.62 -2.63 -2.95
CA GLY A 66 0.51 -2.49 -3.89
C GLY A 66 0.55 -3.55 -4.98
N ALA A 67 -0.60 -4.03 -5.39
CA ALA A 67 -0.72 -5.03 -6.42
C ALA A 67 -1.76 -4.63 -7.46
N ALA A 68 -1.48 -4.94 -8.71
CA ALA A 68 -2.35 -4.64 -9.83
C ALA A 68 -3.57 -5.57 -9.87
N VAL A 69 -4.77 -5.01 -10.03
CA VAL A 69 -6.03 -5.76 -10.15
C VAL A 69 -6.92 -5.15 -11.22
N PHE A 70 -7.77 -5.97 -11.85
CA PHE A 70 -8.66 -5.51 -12.93
C PHE A 70 -10.02 -5.00 -12.43
N SER A 71 -10.38 -5.25 -11.19
CA SER A 71 -11.68 -4.93 -10.66
C SER A 71 -11.61 -3.87 -9.57
N ARG A 72 -12.62 -2.98 -9.55
CA ARG A 72 -12.82 -2.01 -8.48
C ARG A 72 -13.08 -2.68 -7.14
N HIS A 73 -13.76 -3.83 -7.14
CA HIS A 73 -14.10 -4.58 -5.94
C HIS A 73 -13.21 -5.82 -5.81
N LEU A 74 -12.65 -6.00 -4.62
CA LEU A 74 -11.84 -7.17 -4.30
C LEU A 74 -12.72 -8.33 -3.86
N THR A 75 -12.60 -9.45 -4.55
CA THR A 75 -13.14 -10.73 -4.09
C THR A 75 -12.04 -11.51 -3.35
N LYS A 76 -12.44 -12.43 -2.48
CA LYS A 76 -11.51 -13.34 -1.79
C LYS A 76 -10.63 -14.10 -2.78
N GLU A 77 -11.21 -14.56 -3.87
CA GLU A 77 -10.50 -15.28 -4.93
C GLU A 77 -9.38 -14.43 -5.57
N MET A 78 -9.61 -13.15 -5.80
CA MET A 78 -8.60 -12.24 -6.36
C MET A 78 -7.43 -12.03 -5.41
N ILE A 79 -7.67 -12.05 -4.11
CA ILE A 79 -6.63 -11.90 -3.08
C ILE A 79 -5.80 -13.17 -2.98
N ASP A 80 -6.44 -14.34 -3.02
CA ASP A 80 -5.78 -15.64 -2.91
C ASP A 80 -4.97 -16.00 -4.19
N ASN A 81 -5.33 -15.43 -5.34
CA ASN A 81 -4.69 -15.66 -6.63
C ASN A 81 -3.75 -14.51 -7.06
N SER A 82 -2.82 -14.15 -6.20
CA SER A 82 -1.82 -13.11 -6.46
C SER A 82 -0.98 -13.32 -7.72
N SER A 83 -0.92 -14.54 -8.24
CA SER A 83 -0.23 -14.86 -9.49
C SER A 83 -0.89 -14.31 -10.75
N LYS A 84 -2.13 -13.82 -10.66
CA LYS A 84 -2.87 -13.21 -11.78
C LYS A 84 -2.74 -11.68 -11.83
N TRP A 85 -1.96 -11.09 -10.97
CA TRP A 85 -1.78 -9.64 -10.92
C TRP A 85 -0.89 -9.17 -12.05
N GLN A 86 -1.43 -8.33 -12.93
CA GLN A 86 -0.75 -7.82 -14.11
C GLN A 86 -0.52 -6.32 -14.03
N GLN A 87 0.57 -5.83 -14.63
CA GLN A 87 0.94 -4.42 -14.61
C GLN A 87 -0.05 -3.51 -15.35
N ASP A 88 -0.78 -4.03 -16.34
CA ASP A 88 -1.73 -3.29 -17.17
C ASP A 88 -3.16 -3.32 -16.60
N SER A 89 -3.30 -3.43 -15.31
CA SER A 89 -4.60 -3.50 -14.66
C SER A 89 -5.26 -2.13 -14.48
N ASP A 90 -6.58 -2.15 -14.33
CA ASP A 90 -7.38 -0.92 -14.12
C ASP A 90 -7.14 -0.28 -12.76
N PHE A 91 -6.87 -1.07 -11.74
CA PHE A 91 -6.69 -0.62 -10.36
C PHE A 91 -5.41 -1.19 -9.73
N MET A 92 -4.95 -0.52 -8.70
CA MET A 92 -3.95 -1.06 -7.78
C MET A 92 -4.61 -1.26 -6.41
N THR A 93 -4.47 -2.43 -5.83
CA THR A 93 -4.90 -2.68 -4.45
C THR A 93 -3.73 -2.51 -3.48
N ILE A 94 -3.96 -1.78 -2.41
CA ILE A 94 -2.97 -1.64 -1.33
C ILE A 94 -3.17 -2.80 -0.37
N GLN A 95 -2.19 -3.70 -0.30
CA GLN A 95 -2.22 -4.87 0.57
C GLN A 95 -1.68 -4.61 1.95
N ARG A 96 -0.65 -3.80 2.03
CA ARG A 96 0.01 -3.41 3.28
C ARG A 96 0.43 -1.96 3.21
N LEU A 97 0.20 -1.25 4.28
CA LEU A 97 0.78 0.05 4.58
C LEU A 97 1.18 0.01 6.06
N SER A 98 2.44 0.08 6.33
CA SER A 98 2.94 -0.12 7.69
C SER A 98 4.12 0.79 8.00
N ILE A 99 4.05 1.47 9.13
CA ILE A 99 5.08 2.36 9.63
C ILE A 99 5.63 1.80 10.94
N HIS A 100 6.95 1.78 11.07
CA HIS A 100 7.60 1.37 12.30
C HIS A 100 7.07 2.21 13.48
N PRO A 101 6.74 1.60 14.63
CA PRO A 101 6.14 2.31 15.76
C PRO A 101 6.90 3.55 16.22
N GLU A 102 8.23 3.54 16.14
CA GLU A 102 9.07 4.69 16.50
C GLU A 102 8.92 5.89 15.54
N PHE A 103 8.46 5.65 14.32
CA PHE A 103 8.37 6.67 13.28
C PHE A 103 6.93 7.06 12.93
N LYS A 104 5.94 6.57 13.67
CA LYS A 104 4.53 6.94 13.48
C LYS A 104 4.30 8.42 13.78
N GLY A 105 3.29 9.01 13.14
CA GLY A 105 2.89 10.38 13.36
C GLY A 105 3.74 11.44 12.63
N GLN A 106 4.59 11.04 11.69
CA GLN A 106 5.45 11.94 10.91
C GLN A 106 5.01 12.09 9.44
N GLY A 107 3.84 11.57 9.08
CA GLY A 107 3.28 11.69 7.73
C GLY A 107 3.87 10.73 6.70
N LEU A 108 4.63 9.72 7.10
CA LEU A 108 5.26 8.77 6.19
C LEU A 108 4.24 7.91 5.42
N GLY A 109 3.16 7.49 6.08
CA GLY A 109 2.07 6.77 5.43
C GLY A 109 1.41 7.58 4.32
N THR A 110 1.15 8.86 4.56
CA THR A 110 0.61 9.79 3.56
C THR A 110 1.57 9.98 2.38
N LEU A 111 2.88 10.05 2.63
CA LEU A 111 3.88 10.11 1.55
C LEU A 111 3.90 8.84 0.71
N LEU A 112 3.83 7.67 1.32
CA LEU A 112 3.75 6.38 0.61
C LEU A 112 2.47 6.29 -0.23
N LEU A 113 1.34 6.73 0.31
CA LEU A 113 0.08 6.78 -0.44
C LEU A 113 0.18 7.75 -1.63
N ALA A 114 0.77 8.92 -1.44
CA ALA A 114 0.99 9.88 -2.52
C ALA A 114 1.86 9.30 -3.64
N ALA A 115 2.94 8.61 -3.31
CA ALA A 115 3.79 7.94 -4.28
C ALA A 115 3.02 6.85 -5.06
N CYS A 116 2.19 6.09 -4.36
CA CYS A 116 1.32 5.07 -4.97
C CYS A 116 0.30 5.69 -5.95
N LYS A 117 -0.29 6.83 -5.57
CA LYS A 117 -1.18 7.60 -6.47
C LYS A 117 -0.45 8.08 -7.72
N GLU A 118 0.76 8.59 -7.60
CA GLU A 118 1.57 9.00 -8.75
C GLU A 118 1.86 7.84 -9.70
N ILE A 119 2.15 6.66 -9.18
CA ILE A 119 2.33 5.45 -9.99
C ILE A 119 1.04 5.11 -10.75
N ALA A 120 -0.10 5.15 -10.09
CA ALA A 120 -1.40 4.89 -10.72
C ALA A 120 -1.71 5.91 -11.83
N VAL A 121 -1.43 7.19 -11.60
CA VAL A 121 -1.58 8.25 -12.62
C VAL A 121 -0.67 7.99 -13.81
N ALA A 122 0.61 7.68 -13.57
CA ALA A 122 1.59 7.41 -14.64
C ALA A 122 1.20 6.21 -15.50
N ARG A 123 0.59 5.20 -14.91
CA ARG A 123 0.09 4.01 -15.60
C ARG A 123 -1.32 4.16 -16.18
N ASN A 124 -1.93 5.33 -16.03
CA ASN A 124 -3.32 5.59 -16.41
C ASN A 124 -4.31 4.57 -15.83
N GLN A 125 -4.07 4.16 -14.60
CA GLN A 125 -4.99 3.29 -13.85
C GLN A 125 -6.18 4.11 -13.33
N LYS A 126 -7.32 3.47 -13.17
CA LYS A 126 -8.56 4.12 -12.71
C LYS A 126 -8.50 4.57 -11.27
N GLY A 127 -7.68 3.93 -10.45
CA GLY A 127 -7.49 4.32 -9.07
C GLY A 127 -6.77 3.29 -8.21
N LEU A 128 -6.84 3.56 -6.92
CA LEU A 128 -6.35 2.69 -5.86
C LEU A 128 -7.54 2.17 -5.06
N GLN A 129 -7.42 0.95 -4.56
CA GLN A 129 -8.40 0.39 -3.65
C GLN A 129 -7.71 -0.28 -2.47
N LEU A 130 -8.42 -0.39 -1.37
CA LEU A 130 -7.98 -1.10 -0.18
C LEU A 130 -9.17 -1.59 0.64
N VAL A 131 -8.88 -2.47 1.55
CA VAL A 131 -9.83 -2.95 2.56
C VAL A 131 -9.25 -2.67 3.93
N CYS A 132 -10.02 -2.07 4.81
CA CYS A 132 -9.57 -1.73 6.16
C CYS A 132 -10.68 -1.90 7.21
N SER A 133 -10.26 -1.91 8.47
CA SER A 133 -11.17 -1.84 9.62
C SER A 133 -11.76 -0.43 9.78
N ASP A 134 -12.84 -0.32 10.54
CA ASP A 134 -13.51 0.95 10.79
C ASP A 134 -12.61 2.02 11.44
N GLU A 135 -11.66 1.60 12.25
CA GLU A 135 -10.71 2.49 12.93
C GLU A 135 -9.81 3.27 11.95
N LEU A 136 -9.55 2.72 10.77
CA LEU A 136 -8.69 3.31 9.76
C LEU A 136 -9.42 4.13 8.70
N ILE A 137 -10.74 4.10 8.65
CA ILE A 137 -11.54 4.80 7.65
C ILE A 137 -11.20 6.28 7.62
N SER A 138 -11.20 6.95 8.76
CA SER A 138 -10.91 8.40 8.83
C SER A 138 -9.54 8.76 8.29
N TYR A 139 -8.53 7.93 8.56
CA TYR A 139 -7.18 8.12 8.04
C TYR A 139 -7.15 8.09 6.50
N TYR A 140 -7.81 7.12 5.90
CA TYR A 140 -7.85 7.01 4.44
C TYR A 140 -8.74 8.08 3.81
N GLU A 141 -9.86 8.46 4.43
CA GLU A 141 -10.69 9.57 3.96
C GLU A 141 -9.91 10.89 3.95
N MET A 142 -9.07 11.15 4.95
CA MET A 142 -8.15 12.29 4.96
C MET A 142 -7.12 12.24 3.82
N ASN A 143 -6.85 11.08 3.28
CA ASN A 143 -6.00 10.85 2.11
C ASN A 143 -6.80 10.73 0.80
N ALA A 144 -8.01 11.26 0.78
CA ALA A 144 -8.90 11.35 -0.38
C ALA A 144 -9.47 10.01 -0.89
N PHE A 145 -9.50 8.99 -0.05
CA PHE A 145 -10.25 7.77 -0.32
C PHE A 145 -11.73 7.94 0.04
N ILE A 146 -12.58 7.24 -0.68
CA ILE A 146 -14.01 7.22 -0.45
C ILE A 146 -14.40 5.84 0.09
N ASN A 147 -15.14 5.82 1.20
CA ASN A 147 -15.70 4.59 1.75
C ASN A 147 -16.88 4.12 0.89
N GLU A 148 -16.76 2.95 0.29
CA GLU A 148 -17.80 2.34 -0.56
C GLU A 148 -18.64 1.29 0.18
N GLY A 149 -18.43 1.13 1.48
CA GLY A 149 -19.22 0.27 2.33
C GLY A 149 -18.52 -1.02 2.74
N ILE A 150 -19.30 -1.94 3.28
CA ILE A 150 -18.79 -3.20 3.81
C ILE A 150 -18.25 -4.07 2.68
N SER A 151 -17.02 -4.57 2.86
CA SER A 151 -16.40 -5.50 1.93
C SER A 151 -17.04 -6.88 2.04
N GLU A 152 -17.22 -7.54 0.90
CA GLU A 152 -17.59 -8.97 0.84
C GLU A 152 -16.45 -9.88 1.35
N ARG A 153 -15.27 -9.33 1.60
CA ARG A 153 -14.16 -10.00 2.24
C ARG A 153 -14.42 -10.16 3.74
N ALA A 154 -15.45 -10.90 4.09
CA ALA A 154 -15.68 -11.30 5.45
C ALA A 154 -14.81 -12.51 5.78
N ASP A 155 -13.62 -12.28 6.27
CA ASP A 155 -12.97 -13.25 7.14
C ASP A 155 -13.67 -13.14 8.50
N SER A 156 -14.62 -13.99 8.68
CA SER A 156 -15.39 -14.46 9.83
C SER A 156 -15.38 -13.69 11.16
N HIS A 157 -14.50 -12.75 11.47
CA HIS A 157 -14.37 -12.11 12.78
C HIS A 157 -14.29 -10.58 12.78
N ALA A 158 -14.15 -9.94 11.63
CA ALA A 158 -14.08 -8.48 11.55
C ALA A 158 -14.87 -7.96 10.35
N ILE A 159 -15.63 -6.90 10.58
CA ILE A 159 -16.26 -6.14 9.51
C ILE A 159 -15.15 -5.29 8.88
N LEU A 160 -14.94 -5.44 7.57
CA LEU A 160 -14.02 -4.67 6.78
C LEU A 160 -14.76 -3.80 5.77
N TYR A 161 -14.14 -2.68 5.41
CA TYR A 161 -14.71 -1.69 4.51
C TYR A 161 -13.82 -1.55 3.28
N GLU A 162 -14.45 -1.39 2.13
CA GLU A 162 -13.76 -1.06 0.87
C GLU A 162 -13.64 0.44 0.70
N LEU A 163 -12.43 0.90 0.47
CA LEU A 163 -12.14 2.30 0.19
C LEU A 163 -11.45 2.42 -1.16
N VAL A 164 -11.83 3.46 -1.90
CA VAL A 164 -11.32 3.71 -3.25
C VAL A 164 -10.87 5.16 -3.39
N TRP A 165 -9.71 5.36 -3.98
CA TRP A 165 -9.30 6.64 -4.53
C TRP A 165 -9.39 6.56 -6.05
N GLU A 166 -10.19 7.45 -6.65
CA GLU A 166 -10.32 7.55 -8.09
C GLU A 166 -9.26 8.48 -8.67
N ASN A 167 -8.61 8.04 -9.75
CA ASN A 167 -7.62 8.85 -10.46
C ASN A 167 -8.33 10.02 -11.16
N PRO A 168 -8.12 11.28 -10.71
CA PRO A 168 -8.77 12.44 -11.33
C PRO A 168 -8.12 12.84 -12.67
N PHE A 169 -6.97 12.25 -13.00
CA PHE A 169 -6.20 12.53 -14.20
C PHE A 169 -6.30 11.43 -15.25
N LEU A 170 -7.32 10.57 -15.16
CA LEU A 170 -7.51 9.47 -16.09
C LEU A 170 -7.65 10.01 -17.53
N ARG A 171 -6.75 9.55 -18.40
CA ARG A 171 -6.79 9.88 -19.83
C ARG A 171 -7.73 8.90 -20.53
N ARG A 172 -8.65 9.45 -21.36
CA ARG A 172 -9.49 8.60 -22.21
C ARG A 172 -8.64 8.08 -23.37
N GLU A 173 -8.68 6.78 -23.62
CA GLU A 173 -8.18 6.21 -24.86
C GLU A 173 -9.16 6.65 -25.96
N ASN A 174 -8.64 7.31 -27.01
CA ASN A 174 -9.34 7.84 -28.19
C ASN A 174 -10.01 9.21 -28.03
N GLU A 175 -9.24 10.25 -27.91
CA GLU A 175 -9.55 11.52 -28.53
C GLU A 175 -8.36 11.88 -29.46
N ASP A 176 -8.31 11.24 -30.65
CA ASP A 176 -7.62 11.78 -31.82
C ASP A 176 -8.59 12.64 -32.62
#